data_b07b316d1fa3d4ce451b2b06005403a2
#
_entry.id   b07b316d1fa3d4ce451b2b06005403a2
#
_cell.length_a   1.000
_cell.length_b   1.000
_cell.length_c   1.000
_cell.angle_alpha   90.00
_cell.angle_beta   90.00
_cell.angle_gamma   90.00
#
_symmetry.space_group_name_H-M   'P 1'
#
loop_
_entity.id
_entity.type
_entity.pdbx_description
1 polymer ?
#
loop_
_entity_poly.entity_id
_entity_poly.type
_entity_poly.pdbx_seq_one_letter_code
_entity_poly.pdbx_strand_id
1 'polypeptide(L)'
;MKMKHFIAIVMALFLVLAGCSNSNDNNESKKDDADNGKKQEIQVAAAASLTDVTKKLASEFKKEHKNADIKFNYGGSGALRKQIESGAPVDVFMSANTKDVDALKDKNKAHDTYKYAKNSLVLIGDKDSNYTSVKDLKDNDKLALGEVKTVPAGKYAKQYLDNNNLFKEVESKIVYAKDVKQVLNYVEKGNAKQGFVYKTDLYKQNKKIDTVKVIKEVELKKPITYEAGATSDSKLAKEWMEFLKSDKAKEILKEYHFAA
;
A
#
# COMPACT_ATOMS: atom_id res chain seq x y z
N MET A 1 -25.53 -25.93 -51.95
CA MET A 1 -24.99 -27.28 -52.32
C MET A 1 -24.18 -27.75 -51.12
N LYS A 2 -24.73 -28.66 -50.35
CA LYS A 2 -24.24 -30.03 -50.10
C LYS A 2 -22.81 -30.05 -49.51
N MET A 3 -22.42 -30.66 -48.43
CA MET A 3 -23.00 -31.78 -47.65
C MET A 3 -21.90 -32.32 -46.73
N LYS A 4 -22.27 -32.63 -45.52
CA LYS A 4 -22.19 -33.91 -44.79
C LYS A 4 -20.87 -34.28 -44.08
N HIS A 5 -20.99 -34.39 -42.77
CA HIS A 5 -20.70 -35.53 -41.87
C HIS A 5 -19.32 -36.20 -41.94
N PHE A 6 -18.63 -36.30 -40.78
CA PHE A 6 -18.29 -37.63 -40.27
C PHE A 6 -18.08 -37.59 -38.71
N ILE A 7 -18.82 -38.49 -38.10
CA ILE A 7 -18.74 -38.91 -36.70
C ILE A 7 -17.72 -40.06 -36.64
N ALA A 8 -16.89 -40.12 -35.63
CA ALA A 8 -16.37 -41.38 -35.12
C ALA A 8 -16.00 -41.29 -33.63
N ILE A 9 -16.75 -42.03 -32.86
CA ILE A 9 -16.63 -42.46 -31.47
C ILE A 9 -15.47 -43.44 -31.35
N VAL A 10 -14.61 -43.30 -30.33
CA VAL A 10 -13.93 -44.45 -29.71
C VAL A 10 -13.99 -44.34 -28.21
N MET A 11 -14.79 -45.20 -27.63
CA MET A 11 -14.96 -45.52 -26.23
C MET A 11 -14.03 -46.69 -25.90
N ALA A 12 -13.14 -46.59 -24.94
CA ALA A 12 -12.45 -47.74 -24.37
C ALA A 12 -12.41 -47.66 -22.86
N LEU A 13 -13.20 -48.51 -22.30
CA LEU A 13 -13.40 -48.89 -20.92
C LEU A 13 -12.21 -49.75 -20.45
N PHE A 14 -11.63 -49.47 -19.26
CA PHE A 14 -10.99 -50.52 -18.46
C PHE A 14 -11.33 -50.34 -16.99
N LEU A 15 -12.01 -51.36 -16.52
CA LEU A 15 -12.41 -51.60 -15.11
C LEU A 15 -11.39 -52.52 -14.42
N VAL A 16 -11.29 -52.32 -13.11
CA VAL A 16 -11.13 -53.28 -12.00
C VAL A 16 -9.69 -53.66 -11.60
N LEU A 17 -9.32 -53.39 -10.35
CA LEU A 17 -9.29 -54.48 -9.32
C LEU A 17 -9.23 -53.86 -7.93
N ALA A 18 -10.20 -54.30 -7.12
CA ALA A 18 -10.29 -54.11 -5.70
C ALA A 18 -9.28 -55.02 -4.97
N GLY A 19 -8.67 -54.46 -3.91
CA GLY A 19 -7.90 -55.22 -2.94
C GLY A 19 -8.18 -54.69 -1.56
N CYS A 20 -9.12 -55.33 -0.83
CA CYS A 20 -9.28 -55.12 0.61
C CYS A 20 -8.16 -55.85 1.35
N SER A 21 -7.48 -55.16 2.24
CA SER A 21 -6.85 -55.79 3.38
C SER A 21 -7.09 -54.94 4.61
N ASN A 22 -7.70 -55.59 5.62
CA ASN A 22 -8.07 -55.06 6.90
C ASN A 22 -6.89 -55.24 7.84
N SER A 23 -6.45 -54.20 8.52
CA SER A 23 -5.73 -54.30 9.77
C SER A 23 -5.97 -53.07 10.62
N ASN A 24 -6.62 -53.25 11.74
CA ASN A 24 -6.74 -52.31 12.83
C ASN A 24 -5.36 -52.04 13.43
N ASP A 25 -5.01 -50.75 13.48
CA ASP A 25 -4.14 -50.25 14.55
C ASP A 25 -4.47 -48.80 14.86
N ASN A 26 -4.92 -48.60 16.10
CA ASN A 26 -5.10 -47.30 16.71
C ASN A 26 -3.73 -46.62 16.82
N ASN A 27 -3.51 -45.53 16.08
CA ASN A 27 -2.45 -44.59 16.41
C ASN A 27 -2.95 -43.17 16.16
N GLU A 28 -3.08 -42.41 17.23
CA GLU A 28 -3.35 -40.96 17.19
C GLU A 28 -2.25 -40.30 16.40
N SER A 29 -2.50 -40.09 15.12
CA SER A 29 -1.62 -39.26 14.28
C SER A 29 -1.97 -37.84 14.51
N LYS A 30 -1.10 -37.10 15.19
CA LYS A 30 -0.96 -35.67 15.08
C LYS A 30 -1.04 -35.32 13.58
N LYS A 31 -2.04 -34.50 13.21
CA LYS A 31 -2.06 -33.84 11.92
C LYS A 31 -0.94 -32.81 11.93
N ASP A 32 0.24 -33.21 11.52
CA ASP A 32 1.20 -32.30 10.94
C ASP A 32 0.61 -31.87 9.59
N ASP A 33 0.11 -30.63 9.50
CA ASP A 33 -0.20 -29.97 8.26
C ASP A 33 1.12 -29.85 7.47
N ALA A 34 1.44 -30.86 6.69
CA ALA A 34 2.48 -30.81 5.67
C ALA A 34 2.02 -29.79 4.63
N ASP A 35 2.45 -28.54 4.80
CA ASP A 35 2.39 -27.50 3.79
C ASP A 35 3.19 -27.99 2.59
N ASN A 36 2.48 -28.47 1.59
CA ASN A 36 3.00 -29.17 0.40
C ASN A 36 3.60 -28.16 -0.57
N GLY A 37 4.70 -27.45 -0.19
CA GLY A 37 5.61 -26.70 -1.07
C GLY A 37 5.00 -25.74 -2.12
N LYS A 38 3.69 -25.58 -2.15
CA LYS A 38 2.97 -24.76 -3.12
C LYS A 38 3.06 -23.30 -2.72
N LYS A 39 3.57 -22.45 -3.62
CA LYS A 39 3.58 -21.00 -3.41
C LYS A 39 2.18 -20.50 -3.08
N GLN A 40 2.07 -19.76 -1.99
CA GLN A 40 0.87 -19.05 -1.59
C GLN A 40 1.07 -17.57 -1.93
N GLU A 41 0.17 -17.01 -2.74
CA GLU A 41 0.27 -15.61 -3.19
C GLU A 41 -0.77 -14.76 -2.49
N ILE A 42 -0.40 -13.53 -2.11
CA ILE A 42 -1.33 -12.47 -1.74
C ILE A 42 -1.06 -11.19 -2.51
N GLN A 43 -2.13 -10.49 -2.84
CA GLN A 43 -2.12 -9.18 -3.49
C GLN A 43 -2.32 -8.10 -2.42
N VAL A 44 -1.32 -7.24 -2.25
CA VAL A 44 -1.36 -6.14 -1.27
C VAL A 44 -1.44 -4.80 -2.01
N ALA A 45 -2.56 -4.10 -1.85
CA ALA A 45 -2.68 -2.71 -2.29
C ALA A 45 -2.13 -1.79 -1.19
N ALA A 46 -1.05 -1.06 -1.46
CA ALA A 46 -0.37 -0.25 -0.46
C ALA A 46 -0.19 1.20 -0.91
N ALA A 47 -0.33 2.14 0.01
CA ALA A 47 -0.01 3.54 -0.23
C ALA A 47 1.43 3.68 -0.76
N ALA A 48 1.65 4.56 -1.74
CA ALA A 48 2.95 4.74 -2.39
C ALA A 48 4.08 5.10 -1.40
N SER A 49 3.76 5.80 -0.31
CA SER A 49 4.72 6.10 0.77
C SER A 49 5.24 4.87 1.53
N LEU A 50 4.59 3.72 1.38
CA LEU A 50 4.98 2.45 2.01
C LEU A 50 5.96 1.63 1.18
N THR A 51 6.28 2.05 -0.04
CA THR A 51 7.02 1.24 -1.03
C THR A 51 8.31 0.62 -0.47
N ASP A 52 9.09 1.37 0.29
CA ASP A 52 10.39 0.87 0.77
C ASP A 52 10.22 -0.01 2.03
N VAL A 53 9.38 0.42 2.98
CA VAL A 53 9.18 -0.33 4.23
C VAL A 53 8.47 -1.66 4.00
N THR A 54 7.51 -1.73 3.06
CA THR A 54 6.79 -2.99 2.77
C THR A 54 7.69 -4.05 2.16
N LYS A 55 8.70 -3.67 1.38
CA LYS A 55 9.73 -4.61 0.88
C LYS A 55 10.51 -5.24 2.03
N LYS A 56 10.87 -4.44 3.05
CA LYS A 56 11.56 -4.95 4.24
C LYS A 56 10.65 -5.81 5.09
N LEU A 57 9.40 -5.38 5.31
CA LEU A 57 8.37 -6.18 6.00
C LEU A 57 8.15 -7.53 5.29
N ALA A 58 8.02 -7.53 3.96
CA ALA A 58 7.84 -8.77 3.20
C ALA A 58 9.07 -9.70 3.29
N SER A 59 10.26 -9.13 3.27
CA SER A 59 11.50 -9.91 3.44
C SER A 59 11.57 -10.57 4.82
N GLU A 60 11.11 -9.87 5.87
CA GLU A 60 11.07 -10.41 7.22
C GLU A 60 9.99 -11.49 7.36
N PHE A 61 8.78 -11.21 6.88
CA PHE A 61 7.66 -12.15 6.88
C PHE A 61 8.01 -13.49 6.20
N LYS A 62 8.72 -13.43 5.07
CA LYS A 62 9.14 -14.62 4.32
C LYS A 62 10.13 -15.52 5.08
N LYS A 63 10.74 -15.08 6.17
CA LYS A 63 11.61 -15.95 6.97
C LYS A 63 10.82 -17.07 7.65
N GLU A 64 9.60 -16.77 8.11
CA GLU A 64 8.67 -17.71 8.73
C GLU A 64 7.72 -18.34 7.72
N HIS A 65 7.40 -17.62 6.64
CA HIS A 65 6.48 -18.03 5.57
C HIS A 65 7.24 -18.21 4.23
N LYS A 66 8.11 -19.22 4.16
CA LYS A 66 9.05 -19.42 3.03
C LYS A 66 8.36 -19.54 1.66
N ASN A 67 7.15 -20.05 1.63
CA ASN A 67 6.35 -20.24 0.41
C ASN A 67 5.47 -19.02 0.06
N ALA A 68 5.51 -17.94 0.87
CA ALA A 68 4.72 -16.74 0.62
C ALA A 68 5.28 -15.93 -0.57
N ASP A 69 4.41 -15.58 -1.51
CA ASP A 69 4.69 -14.61 -2.57
C ASP A 69 3.77 -13.39 -2.40
N ILE A 70 4.36 -12.25 -2.01
CA ILE A 70 3.61 -11.03 -1.72
C ILE A 70 3.80 -10.07 -2.88
N LYS A 71 2.71 -9.79 -3.59
CA LYS A 71 2.66 -8.85 -4.71
C LYS A 71 2.11 -7.52 -4.23
N PHE A 72 2.84 -6.44 -4.47
CA PHE A 72 2.43 -5.10 -4.10
C PHE A 72 1.95 -4.31 -5.31
N ASN A 73 0.78 -3.66 -5.16
CA ASN A 73 0.32 -2.60 -6.04
C ASN A 73 0.36 -1.27 -5.27
N TYR A 74 1.18 -0.32 -5.73
CA TYR A 74 1.37 0.95 -5.06
C TYR A 74 0.62 2.09 -5.75
N GLY A 75 0.02 2.99 -4.94
CA GLY A 75 -0.69 4.16 -5.46
C GLY A 75 -1.21 5.09 -4.38
N GLY A 76 -2.02 6.06 -4.77
CA GLY A 76 -2.79 6.87 -3.83
C GLY A 76 -3.86 6.01 -3.15
N SER A 77 -3.96 6.08 -1.82
CA SER A 77 -4.87 5.19 -1.06
C SER A 77 -6.33 5.25 -1.52
N GLY A 78 -6.83 6.44 -1.84
CA GLY A 78 -8.20 6.58 -2.34
C GLY A 78 -8.41 6.00 -3.74
N ALA A 79 -7.37 5.98 -4.59
CA ALA A 79 -7.41 5.31 -5.90
C ALA A 79 -7.44 3.79 -5.72
N LEU A 80 -6.59 3.25 -4.85
CA LEU A 80 -6.55 1.82 -4.51
C LEU A 80 -7.87 1.37 -3.87
N ARG A 81 -8.44 2.15 -2.95
CA ARG A 81 -9.76 1.90 -2.39
C ARG A 81 -10.82 1.77 -3.47
N LYS A 82 -10.86 2.68 -4.45
CA LYS A 82 -11.82 2.62 -5.56
C LYS A 82 -11.63 1.35 -6.41
N GLN A 83 -10.40 0.90 -6.63
CA GLN A 83 -10.13 -0.36 -7.33
C GLN A 83 -10.71 -1.55 -6.56
N ILE A 84 -10.52 -1.60 -5.23
CA ILE A 84 -11.09 -2.64 -4.36
C ILE A 84 -12.63 -2.59 -4.39
N GLU A 85 -13.22 -1.39 -4.29
CA GLU A 85 -14.66 -1.20 -4.42
C GLU A 85 -15.21 -1.74 -5.74
N SER A 86 -14.43 -1.59 -6.82
CA SER A 86 -14.76 -2.08 -8.18
C SER A 86 -14.44 -3.57 -8.39
N GLY A 87 -14.00 -4.30 -7.35
CA GLY A 87 -13.77 -5.74 -7.42
C GLY A 87 -12.35 -6.16 -7.83
N ALA A 88 -11.36 -5.26 -7.72
CA ALA A 88 -9.97 -5.67 -7.93
C ALA A 88 -9.58 -6.77 -6.92
N PRO A 89 -8.88 -7.84 -7.36
CA PRO A 89 -8.46 -8.94 -6.50
C PRO A 89 -7.32 -8.50 -5.58
N VAL A 90 -7.68 -7.97 -4.43
CA VAL A 90 -6.75 -7.52 -3.38
C VAL A 90 -7.06 -8.29 -2.11
N ASP A 91 -6.03 -8.76 -1.42
CA ASP A 91 -6.15 -9.52 -0.18
C ASP A 91 -5.94 -8.66 1.07
N VAL A 92 -5.08 -7.65 0.96
CA VAL A 92 -4.80 -6.69 2.04
C VAL A 92 -4.69 -5.29 1.48
N PHE A 93 -5.34 -4.34 2.14
CA PHE A 93 -5.21 -2.92 1.85
C PHE A 93 -4.43 -2.21 2.96
N MET A 94 -3.35 -1.51 2.59
CA MET A 94 -2.50 -0.74 3.51
C MET A 94 -2.56 0.75 3.14
N SER A 95 -3.39 1.50 3.85
CA SER A 95 -3.72 2.91 3.56
C SER A 95 -2.86 3.90 4.36
N ALA A 96 -2.58 5.06 3.77
CA ALA A 96 -1.99 6.22 4.45
C ALA A 96 -3.03 7.11 5.17
N ASN A 97 -4.23 6.62 5.39
CA ASN A 97 -5.25 7.24 6.24
C ASN A 97 -6.26 6.17 6.69
N THR A 98 -7.02 6.48 7.74
CA THR A 98 -8.07 5.57 8.25
C THR A 98 -9.35 5.62 7.42
N LYS A 99 -9.71 6.78 6.85
CA LYS A 99 -11.00 6.99 6.16
C LYS A 99 -11.21 6.06 4.96
N ASP A 100 -10.14 5.72 4.24
CA ASP A 100 -10.26 4.82 3.09
C ASP A 100 -10.49 3.37 3.53
N VAL A 101 -9.94 2.95 4.68
CA VAL A 101 -10.20 1.63 5.27
C VAL A 101 -11.60 1.58 5.85
N ASP A 102 -12.00 2.62 6.61
CA ASP A 102 -13.35 2.75 7.15
C ASP A 102 -14.42 2.64 6.05
N ALA A 103 -14.20 3.32 4.91
CA ALA A 103 -15.12 3.28 3.78
C ALA A 103 -15.26 1.88 3.13
N LEU A 104 -14.21 1.05 3.15
CA LEU A 104 -14.30 -0.35 2.72
C LEU A 104 -15.01 -1.20 3.76
N LYS A 105 -14.75 -0.97 5.05
CA LYS A 105 -15.38 -1.65 6.16
C LYS A 105 -16.89 -1.41 6.19
N ASP A 106 -17.34 -0.16 5.99
CA ASP A 106 -18.75 0.20 5.90
C ASP A 106 -19.48 -0.51 4.75
N LYS A 107 -18.75 -0.95 3.73
CA LYS A 107 -19.24 -1.74 2.59
C LYS A 107 -19.00 -3.24 2.72
N ASN A 108 -18.57 -3.71 3.90
CA ASN A 108 -18.18 -5.10 4.13
C ASN A 108 -17.10 -5.62 3.15
N LYS A 109 -16.20 -4.72 2.70
CA LYS A 109 -15.08 -5.03 1.79
C LYS A 109 -13.71 -5.02 2.49
N ALA A 110 -13.67 -4.74 3.79
CA ALA A 110 -12.49 -4.88 4.63
C ALA A 110 -12.90 -5.28 6.05
N HIS A 111 -12.06 -6.09 6.68
CA HIS A 111 -12.19 -6.56 8.06
C HIS A 111 -10.82 -6.64 8.74
N ASP A 112 -10.74 -7.06 9.99
CA ASP A 112 -9.49 -7.21 10.77
C ASP A 112 -8.58 -5.98 10.68
N THR A 113 -9.17 -4.79 10.81
CA THR A 113 -8.45 -3.53 10.61
C THR A 113 -7.48 -3.24 11.74
N TYR A 114 -6.31 -2.69 11.41
CA TYR A 114 -5.27 -2.35 12.38
C TYR A 114 -4.54 -1.04 12.02
N LYS A 115 -4.47 -0.12 12.99
CA LYS A 115 -3.70 1.13 12.87
C LYS A 115 -2.25 0.86 13.28
N TYR A 116 -1.37 0.78 12.30
CA TYR A 116 -0.01 0.26 12.50
C TYR A 116 1.09 1.31 12.50
N ALA A 117 0.83 2.52 12.00
CA ALA A 117 1.85 3.56 11.92
C ALA A 117 1.27 4.98 11.91
N LYS A 118 2.12 5.96 12.22
CA LYS A 118 1.83 7.38 12.04
C LYS A 118 2.95 8.04 11.22
N ASN A 119 2.64 9.21 10.64
CA ASN A 119 3.57 9.98 9.84
C ASN A 119 3.36 11.48 10.04
N SER A 120 4.24 12.30 9.47
CA SER A 120 4.13 13.76 9.42
C SER A 120 4.20 14.23 7.98
N LEU A 121 3.52 15.34 7.68
CA LEU A 121 3.59 16.00 6.39
C LEU A 121 4.65 17.12 6.44
N VAL A 122 5.38 17.29 5.34
CA VAL A 122 6.37 18.35 5.19
C VAL A 122 6.20 19.05 3.84
N LEU A 123 6.49 20.35 3.83
CA LEU A 123 6.70 21.11 2.59
C LEU A 123 8.18 21.00 2.24
N ILE A 124 8.48 20.60 1.03
CA ILE A 124 9.85 20.48 0.51
C ILE A 124 10.08 21.41 -0.67
N GLY A 125 11.34 21.76 -0.89
CA GLY A 125 11.87 22.34 -2.11
C GLY A 125 13.10 21.59 -2.57
N ASP A 126 13.67 21.95 -3.72
CA ASP A 126 14.99 21.44 -4.13
C ASP A 126 16.07 21.80 -3.07
N LYS A 127 17.20 21.14 -3.10
CA LYS A 127 18.26 21.30 -2.10
C LYS A 127 18.78 22.73 -1.98
N ASP A 128 18.76 23.49 -3.06
CA ASP A 128 19.28 24.85 -3.14
C ASP A 128 18.17 25.92 -2.99
N SER A 129 16.93 25.51 -2.75
CA SER A 129 15.77 26.41 -2.60
C SER A 129 15.97 27.40 -1.46
N ASN A 130 15.67 28.67 -1.70
CA ASN A 130 15.65 29.73 -0.68
C ASN A 130 14.25 30.05 -0.17
N TYR A 131 13.25 29.25 -0.56
CA TYR A 131 11.88 29.42 -0.11
C TYR A 131 11.71 29.00 1.35
N THR A 132 10.86 29.73 2.07
CA THR A 132 10.53 29.50 3.49
C THR A 132 9.06 29.11 3.66
N SER A 133 8.23 29.42 2.65
CA SER A 133 6.80 29.11 2.65
C SER A 133 6.26 28.98 1.21
N VAL A 134 5.01 28.54 1.08
CA VAL A 134 4.32 28.54 -0.22
C VAL A 134 4.07 29.94 -0.79
N LYS A 135 4.12 30.98 0.06
CA LYS A 135 3.94 32.39 -0.37
C LYS A 135 5.11 32.91 -1.19
N ASP A 136 6.27 32.27 -1.08
CA ASP A 136 7.48 32.67 -1.81
C ASP A 136 7.46 32.24 -3.29
N LEU A 137 6.46 31.43 -3.70
CA LEU A 137 6.29 30.99 -5.08
C LEU A 137 6.02 32.15 -6.04
N LYS A 138 6.87 32.32 -7.05
CA LYS A 138 6.73 33.30 -8.13
C LYS A 138 5.66 32.87 -9.12
N ASP A 139 5.29 33.75 -10.06
CA ASP A 139 4.15 33.49 -10.97
C ASP A 139 4.28 32.23 -11.83
N ASN A 140 5.49 31.91 -12.29
CA ASN A 140 5.74 30.68 -13.08
C ASN A 140 6.08 29.44 -12.28
N ASP A 141 6.18 29.56 -10.95
CA ASP A 141 6.52 28.43 -10.10
C ASP A 141 5.33 27.48 -9.95
N LYS A 142 5.64 26.21 -9.71
CA LYS A 142 4.64 25.18 -9.46
C LYS A 142 4.81 24.61 -8.04
N LEU A 143 3.64 24.31 -7.44
CA LEU A 143 3.49 23.60 -6.17
C LEU A 143 2.91 22.23 -6.46
N ALA A 144 3.67 21.17 -6.20
CA ALA A 144 3.21 19.81 -6.41
C ALA A 144 2.37 19.30 -5.21
N LEU A 145 1.18 18.84 -5.47
CA LEU A 145 0.28 18.18 -4.51
C LEU A 145 -0.16 16.82 -5.04
N GLY A 146 -0.36 15.87 -4.16
CA GLY A 146 -1.17 14.70 -4.50
C GLY A 146 -2.61 15.11 -4.84
N GLU A 147 -3.25 14.41 -5.79
CA GLU A 147 -4.67 14.63 -6.11
C GLU A 147 -5.53 14.54 -4.84
N VAL A 148 -6.22 15.62 -4.51
CA VAL A 148 -6.91 15.79 -3.20
C VAL A 148 -7.96 14.69 -2.92
N LYS A 149 -8.62 14.20 -3.98
CA LYS A 149 -9.68 13.19 -3.84
C LYS A 149 -9.16 11.77 -3.63
N THR A 150 -7.93 11.49 -4.07
CA THR A 150 -7.40 10.12 -4.16
C THR A 150 -6.07 9.90 -3.46
N VAL A 151 -5.35 10.97 -3.10
CA VAL A 151 -4.03 10.90 -2.45
C VAL A 151 -4.12 11.51 -1.06
N PRO A 152 -3.95 10.72 0.02
CA PRO A 152 -4.05 11.24 1.39
C PRO A 152 -3.12 12.44 1.67
N ALA A 153 -1.86 12.40 1.22
CA ALA A 153 -0.92 13.52 1.37
C ALA A 153 -1.47 14.82 0.76
N GLY A 154 -2.09 14.74 -0.42
CA GLY A 154 -2.73 15.89 -1.07
C GLY A 154 -3.93 16.43 -0.28
N LYS A 155 -4.72 15.53 0.31
CA LYS A 155 -5.82 15.92 1.19
C LYS A 155 -5.33 16.65 2.45
N TYR A 156 -4.27 16.14 3.08
CA TYR A 156 -3.65 16.80 4.24
C TYR A 156 -3.01 18.13 3.87
N ALA A 157 -2.34 18.21 2.71
CA ALA A 157 -1.78 19.46 2.19
C ALA A 157 -2.87 20.51 1.96
N LYS A 158 -3.97 20.12 1.30
CA LYS A 158 -5.11 21.04 1.11
C LYS A 158 -5.70 21.50 2.44
N GLN A 159 -5.88 20.59 3.40
CA GLN A 159 -6.38 20.94 4.73
C GLN A 159 -5.46 21.96 5.43
N TYR A 160 -4.14 21.80 5.34
CA TYR A 160 -3.18 22.77 5.86
C TYR A 160 -3.30 24.11 5.16
N LEU A 161 -3.34 24.13 3.83
CA LEU A 161 -3.46 25.36 3.03
C LEU A 161 -4.77 26.09 3.32
N ASP A 162 -5.89 25.36 3.43
CA ASP A 162 -7.20 25.95 3.78
C ASP A 162 -7.20 26.53 5.21
N ASN A 163 -6.68 25.81 6.19
CA ASN A 163 -6.63 26.26 7.58
C ASN A 163 -5.76 27.52 7.78
N ASN A 164 -4.82 27.77 6.88
CA ASN A 164 -3.95 28.93 6.91
C ASN A 164 -4.33 30.01 5.89
N ASN A 165 -5.49 29.87 5.20
CA ASN A 165 -5.97 30.77 4.14
C ASN A 165 -5.01 30.90 2.94
N LEU A 166 -4.20 29.86 2.68
CA LEU A 166 -3.18 29.87 1.62
C LEU A 166 -3.65 29.21 0.31
N PHE A 167 -4.69 28.37 0.34
CA PHE A 167 -5.07 27.57 -0.82
C PHE A 167 -5.40 28.45 -2.03
N LYS A 168 -6.21 29.49 -1.85
CA LYS A 168 -6.59 30.40 -2.94
C LYS A 168 -5.41 31.17 -3.52
N GLU A 169 -4.39 31.47 -2.71
CA GLU A 169 -3.20 32.18 -3.16
C GLU A 169 -2.32 31.33 -4.09
N VAL A 170 -2.34 30.00 -3.92
CA VAL A 170 -1.47 29.08 -4.65
C VAL A 170 -2.23 28.18 -5.65
N GLU A 171 -3.57 28.23 -5.68
CA GLU A 171 -4.40 27.30 -6.45
C GLU A 171 -4.01 27.28 -7.95
N SER A 172 -3.74 28.42 -8.56
CA SER A 172 -3.32 28.53 -9.97
C SER A 172 -1.92 27.96 -10.24
N LYS A 173 -1.12 27.77 -9.19
CA LYS A 173 0.25 27.24 -9.25
C LYS A 173 0.31 25.73 -8.99
N ILE A 174 -0.82 25.11 -8.57
CA ILE A 174 -0.84 23.70 -8.20
C ILE A 174 -0.71 22.79 -9.44
N VAL A 175 0.16 21.80 -9.33
CA VAL A 175 0.22 20.65 -10.23
C VAL A 175 -0.08 19.38 -9.41
N TYR A 176 -1.07 18.63 -9.88
CA TYR A 176 -1.52 17.44 -9.17
C TYR A 176 -0.75 16.18 -9.61
N ALA A 177 -0.47 15.32 -8.64
CA ALA A 177 0.21 14.06 -8.81
C ALA A 177 -0.71 12.89 -8.39
N LYS A 178 -0.55 11.74 -9.05
CA LYS A 178 -1.35 10.53 -8.77
C LYS A 178 -1.03 9.85 -7.43
N ASP A 179 0.14 10.13 -6.87
CA ASP A 179 0.61 9.65 -5.57
C ASP A 179 1.71 10.56 -5.01
N VAL A 180 2.11 10.32 -3.75
CA VAL A 180 3.10 11.17 -3.06
C VAL A 180 4.52 10.99 -3.59
N LYS A 181 4.88 9.83 -4.11
CA LYS A 181 6.21 9.61 -4.72
C LYS A 181 6.36 10.42 -6.01
N GLN A 182 5.27 10.58 -6.76
CA GLN A 182 5.27 11.46 -7.94
C GLN A 182 5.41 12.94 -7.54
N VAL A 183 4.84 13.38 -6.40
CA VAL A 183 5.08 14.72 -5.86
C VAL A 183 6.58 14.94 -5.60
N LEU A 184 7.22 14.02 -4.87
CA LEU A 184 8.66 14.07 -4.63
C LEU A 184 9.45 14.17 -5.94
N ASN A 185 9.13 13.32 -6.91
CA ASN A 185 9.79 13.30 -8.22
C ASN A 185 9.65 14.65 -8.97
N TYR A 186 8.49 15.31 -8.89
CA TYR A 186 8.31 16.62 -9.51
C TYR A 186 9.26 17.66 -8.93
N VAL A 187 9.48 17.65 -7.62
CA VAL A 187 10.43 18.57 -6.97
C VAL A 187 11.87 18.20 -7.32
N GLU A 188 12.25 16.92 -7.20
CA GLU A 188 13.59 16.42 -7.53
C GLU A 188 14.01 16.75 -8.99
N LYS A 189 13.05 16.72 -9.92
CA LYS A 189 13.28 17.00 -11.35
C LYS A 189 13.09 18.48 -11.74
N GLY A 190 12.77 19.35 -10.78
CA GLY A 190 12.53 20.79 -11.03
C GLY A 190 11.22 21.10 -11.76
N ASN A 191 10.32 20.11 -11.91
CA ASN A 191 8.98 20.30 -12.50
C ASN A 191 8.03 21.07 -11.54
N ALA A 192 8.37 21.10 -10.26
CA ALA A 192 7.76 21.95 -9.25
C ALA A 192 8.84 22.51 -8.32
N LYS A 193 8.67 23.74 -7.85
CA LYS A 193 9.62 24.38 -6.93
C LYS A 193 9.41 23.92 -5.49
N GLN A 194 8.20 23.53 -5.17
CA GLN A 194 7.81 23.04 -3.85
C GLN A 194 6.83 21.88 -4.00
N GLY A 195 6.72 21.07 -2.95
CA GLY A 195 5.74 19.99 -2.90
C GLY A 195 5.46 19.52 -1.47
N PHE A 196 4.30 18.94 -1.24
CA PHE A 196 3.95 18.34 0.04
C PHE A 196 4.12 16.82 -0.02
N VAL A 197 5.00 16.30 0.85
CA VAL A 197 5.30 14.87 0.97
C VAL A 197 5.28 14.45 2.44
N TYR A 198 5.32 13.15 2.70
CA TYR A 198 5.52 12.67 4.07
C TYR A 198 7.00 12.76 4.48
N LYS A 199 7.25 12.91 5.77
CA LYS A 199 8.62 12.92 6.31
C LYS A 199 9.40 11.65 5.96
N THR A 200 8.72 10.50 5.94
CA THR A 200 9.29 9.22 5.53
C THR A 200 9.70 9.16 4.05
N ASP A 201 9.08 9.96 3.17
CA ASP A 201 9.45 10.01 1.73
C ASP A 201 10.84 10.62 1.50
N LEU A 202 11.40 11.32 2.51
CA LEU A 202 12.76 11.87 2.47
C LEU A 202 13.86 10.81 2.68
N TYR A 203 13.47 9.55 2.82
CA TYR A 203 14.39 8.42 2.97
C TYR A 203 14.15 7.40 1.86
N LYS A 204 15.23 6.98 1.21
CA LYS A 204 15.23 5.94 0.21
C LYS A 204 16.12 4.80 0.69
N GLN A 205 15.56 3.59 0.80
CA GLN A 205 16.27 2.45 1.40
C GLN A 205 16.91 2.81 2.75
N ASN A 206 16.14 3.49 3.60
CA ASN A 206 16.54 3.99 4.93
C ASN A 206 17.69 5.03 4.93
N LYS A 207 18.07 5.58 3.79
CA LYS A 207 19.05 6.67 3.68
C LYS A 207 18.33 7.97 3.33
N LYS A 208 18.66 9.04 4.07
CA LYS A 208 18.12 10.37 3.77
C LYS A 208 18.59 10.81 2.38
N ILE A 209 17.64 11.28 1.57
CA ILE A 209 17.96 11.88 0.26
C ILE A 209 18.50 13.30 0.45
N ASP A 210 19.38 13.71 -0.44
CA ASP A 210 20.03 15.03 -0.45
C ASP A 210 19.56 15.93 -1.62
N THR A 211 18.63 15.42 -2.43
CA THR A 211 18.10 16.12 -3.60
C THR A 211 17.08 17.19 -3.27
N VAL A 212 16.47 17.10 -2.07
CA VAL A 212 15.48 18.05 -1.58
C VAL A 212 15.74 18.42 -0.13
N LYS A 213 15.24 19.58 0.29
CA LYS A 213 15.24 19.97 1.70
C LYS A 213 13.85 20.24 2.22
N VAL A 214 13.68 20.08 3.53
CA VAL A 214 12.46 20.50 4.22
C VAL A 214 12.45 22.02 4.34
N ILE A 215 11.41 22.63 3.79
CA ILE A 215 11.11 24.05 3.95
C ILE A 215 10.34 24.27 5.26
N LYS A 216 9.34 23.41 5.51
CA LYS A 216 8.47 23.53 6.68
C LYS A 216 7.91 22.18 7.10
N GLU A 217 7.90 21.91 8.39
CA GLU A 217 7.06 20.85 8.96
C GLU A 217 5.61 21.35 9.06
N VAL A 218 4.67 20.52 8.65
CA VAL A 218 3.24 20.88 8.56
C VAL A 218 2.53 20.44 9.83
N GLU A 219 2.01 21.38 10.57
CA GLU A 219 1.17 21.10 11.72
C GLU A 219 -0.26 20.77 11.29
N LEU A 220 -0.74 19.60 11.67
CA LEU A 220 -2.10 19.13 11.42
C LEU A 220 -2.84 18.97 12.76
N LYS A 221 -4.13 19.29 12.78
CA LYS A 221 -4.99 19.12 13.97
C LYS A 221 -5.06 17.69 14.49
N LYS A 222 -4.86 16.71 13.61
CA LYS A 222 -4.86 15.27 13.95
C LYS A 222 -3.64 14.61 13.31
N PRO A 223 -3.02 13.64 13.98
CA PRO A 223 -1.90 12.91 13.41
C PRO A 223 -2.32 12.12 12.16
N ILE A 224 -1.41 12.00 11.21
CA ILE A 224 -1.57 11.12 10.05
C ILE A 224 -1.43 9.69 10.55
N THR A 225 -2.50 8.91 10.46
CA THR A 225 -2.53 7.52 10.92
C THR A 225 -2.74 6.59 9.74
N TYR A 226 -1.84 5.62 9.62
CA TYR A 226 -1.91 4.54 8.62
C TYR A 226 -2.70 3.38 9.19
N GLU A 227 -3.55 2.81 8.36
CA GLU A 227 -4.39 1.68 8.74
C GLU A 227 -4.37 0.61 7.63
N ALA A 228 -4.33 -0.65 8.03
CA ALA A 228 -4.47 -1.80 7.15
C ALA A 228 -5.79 -2.52 7.43
N GLY A 229 -6.30 -3.23 6.43
CA GLY A 229 -7.44 -4.12 6.56
C GLY A 229 -7.32 -5.29 5.60
N ALA A 230 -7.73 -6.48 6.04
CA ALA A 230 -7.88 -7.63 5.17
C ALA A 230 -9.10 -7.41 4.26
N THR A 231 -8.96 -7.73 2.98
CA THR A 231 -10.02 -7.63 1.95
C THR A 231 -10.37 -8.99 1.36
N SER A 232 -9.75 -10.05 1.86
CA SER A 232 -10.07 -11.46 1.61
C SER A 232 -9.91 -12.28 2.88
N ASP A 233 -10.50 -13.47 2.88
CA ASP A 233 -10.39 -14.45 3.98
C ASP A 233 -9.21 -15.41 3.84
N SER A 234 -8.25 -15.12 2.94
CA SER A 234 -7.12 -16.00 2.73
C SER A 234 -6.28 -16.15 4.01
N LYS A 235 -5.77 -17.36 4.26
CA LYS A 235 -4.93 -17.67 5.44
C LYS A 235 -3.72 -16.75 5.47
N LEU A 236 -3.04 -16.59 4.33
CA LEU A 236 -1.83 -15.78 4.24
C LEU A 236 -2.10 -14.29 4.46
N ALA A 237 -3.29 -13.76 4.06
CA ALA A 237 -3.70 -12.39 4.37
C ALA A 237 -3.87 -12.17 5.88
N LYS A 238 -4.51 -13.12 6.57
CA LYS A 238 -4.65 -13.10 8.04
C LYS A 238 -3.29 -13.14 8.73
N GLU A 239 -2.39 -14.01 8.29
CA GLU A 239 -1.01 -14.11 8.81
C GLU A 239 -0.22 -12.82 8.58
N TRP A 240 -0.37 -12.17 7.41
CA TRP A 240 0.22 -10.86 7.15
C TRP A 240 -0.32 -9.78 8.08
N MET A 241 -1.63 -9.75 8.33
CA MET A 241 -2.26 -8.80 9.26
C MET A 241 -1.77 -9.02 10.70
N GLU A 242 -1.60 -10.28 11.15
CA GLU A 242 -1.01 -10.58 12.47
C GLU A 242 0.47 -10.19 12.53
N PHE A 243 1.24 -10.45 11.47
CA PHE A 243 2.64 -10.00 11.41
C PHE A 243 2.76 -8.49 11.57
N LEU A 244 1.87 -7.69 10.97
CA LEU A 244 1.89 -6.22 11.13
C LEU A 244 1.70 -5.76 12.58
N LYS A 245 1.10 -6.59 13.44
CA LYS A 245 0.91 -6.32 14.88
C LYS A 245 2.14 -6.68 15.72
N SER A 246 3.06 -7.47 15.18
CA SER A 246 4.24 -7.96 15.88
C SER A 246 5.23 -6.84 16.24
N ASP A 247 6.02 -7.08 17.28
CA ASP A 247 7.07 -6.14 17.67
C ASP A 247 8.15 -6.00 16.59
N LYS A 248 8.38 -7.08 15.81
CA LYS A 248 9.31 -7.04 14.68
C LYS A 248 8.84 -6.11 13.57
N ALA A 249 7.56 -6.12 13.24
CA ALA A 249 6.99 -5.19 12.26
C ALA A 249 7.07 -3.75 12.76
N LYS A 250 6.79 -3.50 14.04
CA LYS A 250 6.92 -2.17 14.67
C LYS A 250 8.37 -1.67 14.66
N GLU A 251 9.33 -2.55 14.95
CA GLU A 251 10.77 -2.22 14.85
C GLU A 251 11.15 -1.79 13.44
N ILE A 252 10.74 -2.55 12.41
CA ILE A 252 10.98 -2.22 11.01
C ILE A 252 10.32 -0.88 10.62
N LEU A 253 9.08 -0.64 11.05
CA LEU A 253 8.40 0.63 10.79
C LEU A 253 9.18 1.82 11.39
N LYS A 254 9.67 1.69 12.63
CA LYS A 254 10.51 2.72 13.28
C LYS A 254 11.85 2.91 12.57
N GLU A 255 12.50 1.83 12.13
CA GLU A 255 13.72 1.88 11.32
C GLU A 255 13.50 2.71 10.04
N TYR A 256 12.30 2.61 9.43
CA TYR A 256 11.91 3.38 8.26
C TYR A 256 11.23 4.72 8.59
N HIS A 257 11.47 5.24 9.80
CA HIS A 257 11.06 6.57 10.27
C HIS A 257 9.55 6.78 10.43
N PHE A 258 8.76 5.72 10.46
CA PHE A 258 7.38 5.79 10.92
C PHE A 258 7.32 5.83 12.46
N ALA A 259 6.36 6.56 13.02
CA ALA A 259 6.00 6.39 14.42
C ALA A 259 5.03 5.19 14.52
N ALA A 260 5.43 4.12 15.19
CA ALA A 260 4.69 2.86 15.35
C ALA A 260 4.60 2.46 16.81
#